data_7106553194ad61f8daa4fcd5e85dcd1d
#
_entry.id   7106553194ad61f8daa4fcd5e85dcd1d
#
_cell.length_a   1.000
_cell.length_b   1.000
_cell.length_c   1.000
_cell.angle_alpha   90.00
_cell.angle_beta   90.00
_cell.angle_gamma   90.00
#
_symmetry.space_group_name_H-M   'P 1'
#
loop_
_entity.id
_entity.type
_entity.pdbx_description
1 polymer ?
#
loop_
_entity_poly.entity_id
_entity_poly.type
_entity_poly.pdbx_seq_one_letter_code
_entity_poly.pdbx_strand_id
1 'polypeptide(L)'
;MTEPSIDIPKESSKSILFQFVLFPLGIVAVGVGIFLLFGRLASEEHTIPDYLNEIRAGSSHERWQAAYQLSKSLKRGEAKRYPNLEEQVASIYRGSKNDDPRIRQYLSMVLGTIGDHRATPVLLEALNDRETETRIYALLALGELKDPAAVPRMVEAARDGDKDVRKTAFFALGEIHDPSAVDVLVSGLEDRVADVRWNAAIALAQFSDRRAAPVLRTMLDRTMLARIPDMREDQKEDALIVGMTVYPKLVGAEARPELERIATSDPSLRVRDAAKQALAALR
;
A
#
# COMPACT_ATOMS: atom_id res chain seq x y z
N MET A 1 68.21 -61.12 -18.44
CA MET A 1 67.43 -60.17 -17.60
C MET A 1 66.30 -59.66 -18.45
N THR A 2 65.12 -60.21 -18.25
CA THR A 2 63.91 -59.79 -18.94
C THR A 2 63.14 -58.78 -18.05
N GLU A 3 62.96 -57.52 -18.55
CA GLU A 3 62.14 -56.52 -17.88
C GLU A 3 60.69 -56.96 -17.82
N PRO A 4 59.99 -56.80 -16.69
CA PRO A 4 58.57 -57.03 -16.59
C PRO A 4 57.77 -55.96 -17.35
N SER A 5 57.05 -56.30 -18.36
CA SER A 5 56.09 -55.46 -19.04
C SER A 5 54.89 -55.18 -18.10
N ILE A 6 54.73 -53.96 -17.74
CA ILE A 6 53.53 -53.47 -16.98
C ILE A 6 52.37 -53.41 -17.98
N ASP A 7 51.44 -54.34 -17.86
CA ASP A 7 50.23 -54.39 -18.63
C ASP A 7 49.23 -53.35 -17.99
N ILE A 8 49.12 -52.17 -18.60
CA ILE A 8 48.14 -51.12 -18.17
C ILE A 8 46.79 -51.56 -18.80
N PRO A 9 45.78 -51.86 -17.97
CA PRO A 9 44.48 -52.18 -18.50
C PRO A 9 43.90 -51.02 -19.29
N LYS A 10 43.60 -51.19 -20.56
CA LYS A 10 42.86 -50.22 -21.38
C LYS A 10 41.45 -50.07 -20.81
N GLU A 11 41.25 -49.09 -19.98
CA GLU A 11 39.89 -48.68 -19.59
C GLU A 11 39.08 -48.41 -20.85
N SER A 12 37.95 -49.10 -20.96
CA SER A 12 37.01 -48.92 -22.07
C SER A 12 36.49 -47.45 -22.05
N SER A 13 36.53 -46.75 -23.20
CA SER A 13 35.98 -45.40 -23.36
C SER A 13 34.56 -45.23 -22.80
N LYS A 14 33.81 -46.34 -22.75
CA LYS A 14 32.46 -46.40 -22.15
C LYS A 14 32.48 -46.28 -20.61
N SER A 15 33.51 -46.84 -19.95
CA SER A 15 33.67 -46.72 -18.49
C SER A 15 34.03 -45.32 -18.08
N ILE A 16 34.91 -44.66 -18.85
CA ILE A 16 35.30 -43.25 -18.61
C ILE A 16 34.09 -42.32 -18.80
N LEU A 17 33.31 -42.50 -19.87
CA LEU A 17 32.12 -41.71 -20.13
C LEU A 17 31.07 -41.85 -19.01
N PHE A 18 30.88 -43.09 -18.54
CA PHE A 18 29.93 -43.34 -17.44
C PHE A 18 30.40 -42.71 -16.12
N GLN A 19 31.65 -42.87 -15.76
CA GLN A 19 32.21 -42.47 -14.49
C GLN A 19 32.38 -40.94 -14.37
N PHE A 20 32.79 -40.28 -15.46
CA PHE A 20 33.16 -38.87 -15.44
C PHE A 20 32.06 -37.94 -16.00
N VAL A 21 31.07 -38.45 -16.73
CA VAL A 21 30.00 -37.63 -17.34
C VAL A 21 28.63 -38.08 -16.85
N LEU A 22 28.25 -39.32 -17.05
CA LEU A 22 26.88 -39.76 -16.75
C LEU A 22 26.59 -39.87 -15.26
N PHE A 23 27.57 -40.34 -14.46
CA PHE A 23 27.38 -40.47 -13.02
C PHE A 23 27.28 -39.08 -12.31
N PRO A 24 28.17 -38.10 -12.55
CA PRO A 24 27.99 -36.74 -12.02
C PRO A 24 26.73 -36.07 -12.53
N LEU A 25 26.36 -36.23 -13.79
CA LEU A 25 25.13 -35.69 -14.36
C LEU A 25 23.89 -36.31 -13.69
N GLY A 26 23.94 -37.60 -13.38
CA GLY A 26 22.88 -38.28 -12.62
C GLY A 26 22.69 -37.73 -11.21
N ILE A 27 23.78 -37.45 -10.50
CA ILE A 27 23.74 -36.82 -9.16
C ILE A 27 23.14 -35.46 -9.24
N VAL A 28 23.54 -34.63 -10.22
CA VAL A 28 22.97 -33.27 -10.41
C VAL A 28 21.48 -33.36 -10.76
N ALA A 29 21.10 -34.31 -11.66
CA ALA A 29 19.69 -34.47 -12.02
C ALA A 29 18.83 -34.91 -10.83
N VAL A 30 19.33 -35.80 -9.97
CA VAL A 30 18.65 -36.19 -8.73
C VAL A 30 18.57 -35.02 -7.77
N GLY A 31 19.64 -34.22 -7.59
CA GLY A 31 19.66 -33.02 -6.75
C GLY A 31 18.65 -31.96 -7.22
N VAL A 32 18.60 -31.70 -8.52
CA VAL A 32 17.60 -30.80 -9.14
C VAL A 32 16.20 -31.39 -8.98
N GLY A 33 16.00 -32.67 -9.18
CA GLY A 33 14.71 -33.34 -8.97
C GLY A 33 14.20 -33.22 -7.53
N ILE A 34 15.08 -33.43 -6.55
CA ILE A 34 14.79 -33.23 -5.13
C ILE A 34 14.48 -31.77 -4.84
N PHE A 35 15.28 -30.85 -5.35
CA PHE A 35 15.04 -29.38 -5.18
C PHE A 35 13.70 -28.98 -5.77
N LEU A 36 13.35 -29.41 -6.95
CA LEU A 36 12.06 -29.11 -7.59
C LEU A 36 10.88 -29.76 -6.83
N LEU A 37 11.09 -31.01 -6.33
CA LEU A 37 10.09 -31.70 -5.52
C LEU A 37 9.85 -30.96 -4.19
N PHE A 38 10.92 -30.59 -3.48
CA PHE A 38 10.82 -29.79 -2.25
C PHE A 38 10.30 -28.39 -2.53
N GLY A 39 10.70 -27.74 -3.62
CA GLY A 39 10.16 -26.46 -4.06
C GLY A 39 8.65 -26.52 -4.30
N ARG A 40 8.17 -27.61 -4.89
CA ARG A 40 6.73 -27.81 -5.14
C ARG A 40 5.94 -28.17 -3.88
N LEU A 41 6.54 -28.94 -2.96
CA LEU A 41 5.97 -29.27 -1.64
C LEU A 41 6.00 -28.06 -0.69
N ALA A 42 7.03 -27.20 -0.78
CA ALA A 42 7.15 -25.98 0.03
C ALA A 42 6.30 -24.84 -0.51
N SER A 43 5.85 -24.87 -1.77
CA SER A 43 4.90 -23.93 -2.36
C SER A 43 3.46 -24.46 -2.24
N GLU A 44 3.03 -24.88 -1.03
CA GLU A 44 1.60 -24.92 -0.75
C GLU A 44 1.12 -23.46 -0.82
N GLU A 45 0.46 -23.11 -1.93
CA GLU A 45 -0.22 -21.82 -2.06
C GLU A 45 -1.30 -21.79 -0.98
N HIS A 46 -1.02 -21.07 0.11
CA HIS A 46 -2.02 -20.84 1.15
C HIS A 46 -3.26 -20.22 0.52
N THR A 47 -4.38 -20.87 0.73
CA THR A 47 -5.69 -20.36 0.26
C THR A 47 -6.25 -19.36 1.26
N ILE A 48 -7.26 -18.59 0.85
CA ILE A 48 -7.95 -17.67 1.76
C ILE A 48 -8.49 -18.38 3.02
N PRO A 49 -9.13 -19.57 2.93
CA PRO A 49 -9.51 -20.34 4.11
C PRO A 49 -8.34 -20.75 5.02
N ASP A 50 -7.18 -21.07 4.48
CA ASP A 50 -6.01 -21.44 5.28
C ASP A 50 -5.54 -20.26 6.13
N TYR A 51 -5.42 -19.06 5.53
CA TYR A 51 -5.11 -17.84 6.27
C TYR A 51 -6.14 -17.56 7.38
N LEU A 52 -7.44 -17.71 7.09
CA LEU A 52 -8.47 -17.48 8.10
C LEU A 52 -8.36 -18.45 9.28
N ASN A 53 -8.02 -19.72 9.02
CA ASN A 53 -7.82 -20.73 10.05
C ASN A 53 -6.57 -20.40 10.91
N GLU A 54 -5.49 -19.99 10.27
CA GLU A 54 -4.26 -19.60 10.95
C GLU A 54 -4.45 -18.33 11.81
N ILE A 55 -5.21 -17.34 11.33
CA ILE A 55 -5.56 -16.14 12.12
C ILE A 55 -6.41 -16.53 13.34
N ARG A 56 -7.26 -17.56 13.26
CA ARG A 56 -8.10 -18.02 14.38
C ARG A 56 -7.34 -18.83 15.43
N ALA A 57 -6.46 -19.73 14.99
CA ALA A 57 -5.90 -20.80 15.82
C ALA A 57 -4.39 -20.71 16.05
N GLY A 58 -3.66 -19.89 15.31
CA GLY A 58 -2.22 -19.74 15.40
C GLY A 58 -1.75 -19.04 16.69
N SER A 59 -0.45 -19.09 16.94
CA SER A 59 0.20 -18.25 17.96
C SER A 59 0.08 -16.76 17.59
N SER A 60 0.32 -15.87 18.54
CA SER A 60 0.23 -14.42 18.30
C SER A 60 1.05 -13.97 17.09
N HIS A 61 2.22 -14.57 16.89
CA HIS A 61 3.11 -14.26 15.76
C HIS A 61 2.54 -14.77 14.41
N GLU A 62 2.08 -16.01 14.36
CA GLU A 62 1.48 -16.60 13.16
C GLU A 62 0.21 -15.85 12.76
N ARG A 63 -0.63 -15.49 13.71
CA ARG A 63 -1.91 -14.82 13.48
C ARG A 63 -1.74 -13.48 12.74
N TRP A 64 -0.84 -12.58 13.20
CA TRP A 64 -0.65 -11.31 12.49
C TRP A 64 0.05 -11.49 11.14
N GLN A 65 0.96 -12.49 11.01
CA GLN A 65 1.58 -12.80 9.72
C GLN A 65 0.54 -13.31 8.72
N ALA A 66 -0.35 -14.21 9.14
CA ALA A 66 -1.42 -14.69 8.28
C ALA A 66 -2.39 -13.55 7.88
N ALA A 67 -2.73 -12.64 8.80
CA ALA A 67 -3.53 -11.46 8.48
C ALA A 67 -2.83 -10.53 7.45
N TYR A 68 -1.51 -10.33 7.60
CA TYR A 68 -0.70 -9.59 6.63
C TYR A 68 -0.69 -10.26 5.25
N GLN A 69 -0.44 -11.59 5.20
CA GLN A 69 -0.43 -12.32 3.93
C GLN A 69 -1.82 -12.32 3.28
N LEU A 70 -2.89 -12.49 4.05
CA LEU A 70 -4.26 -12.38 3.57
C LEU A 70 -4.51 -11.00 2.94
N SER A 71 -4.07 -9.92 3.59
CA SER A 71 -4.24 -8.56 3.08
C SER A 71 -3.51 -8.30 1.76
N LYS A 72 -2.41 -9.03 1.49
CA LYS A 72 -1.64 -8.94 0.25
C LYS A 72 -2.16 -9.84 -0.87
N SER A 73 -2.62 -11.04 -0.51
CA SER A 73 -3.05 -12.04 -1.49
C SER A 73 -4.45 -11.80 -2.00
N LEU A 74 -5.35 -11.25 -1.17
CA LEU A 74 -6.74 -10.99 -1.57
C LEU A 74 -6.80 -9.83 -2.57
N LYS A 75 -7.31 -10.12 -3.78
CA LYS A 75 -7.54 -9.10 -4.82
C LYS A 75 -8.99 -8.62 -4.79
N ARG A 76 -9.19 -7.36 -5.14
CA ARG A 76 -10.54 -6.78 -5.27
C ARG A 76 -11.38 -7.60 -6.26
N GLY A 77 -12.59 -7.97 -5.83
CA GLY A 77 -13.50 -8.82 -6.61
C GLY A 77 -13.29 -10.33 -6.43
N GLU A 78 -12.15 -10.78 -5.93
CA GLU A 78 -11.90 -12.19 -5.64
C GLU A 78 -12.71 -12.68 -4.42
N ALA A 79 -12.99 -11.78 -3.48
CA ALA A 79 -13.84 -12.04 -2.31
C ALA A 79 -15.20 -12.70 -2.66
N LYS A 80 -15.74 -12.40 -3.85
CA LYS A 80 -17.00 -13.00 -4.34
C LYS A 80 -16.95 -14.54 -4.48
N ARG A 81 -15.76 -15.11 -4.55
CA ARG A 81 -15.56 -16.57 -4.62
C ARG A 81 -15.72 -17.27 -3.27
N TYR A 82 -15.66 -16.49 -2.18
CA TYR A 82 -15.68 -16.99 -0.81
C TYR A 82 -16.94 -16.53 -0.09
N PRO A 83 -17.98 -17.40 0.03
CA PRO A 83 -19.21 -17.06 0.73
C PRO A 83 -18.93 -16.59 2.17
N ASN A 84 -19.59 -15.52 2.59
CA ASN A 84 -19.51 -14.96 3.94
C ASN A 84 -18.09 -14.55 4.39
N LEU A 85 -17.18 -14.26 3.45
CA LEU A 85 -15.81 -13.86 3.79
C LEU A 85 -15.81 -12.62 4.68
N GLU A 86 -16.63 -11.61 4.34
CA GLU A 86 -16.77 -10.39 5.14
C GLU A 86 -17.13 -10.71 6.59
N GLU A 87 -18.20 -11.50 6.80
CA GLU A 87 -18.69 -11.88 8.13
C GLU A 87 -17.62 -12.64 8.93
N GLN A 88 -16.87 -13.54 8.29
CA GLN A 88 -15.80 -14.29 8.90
C GLN A 88 -14.66 -13.35 9.35
N VAL A 89 -14.24 -12.44 8.48
CA VAL A 89 -13.18 -11.46 8.78
C VAL A 89 -13.63 -10.49 9.86
N ALA A 90 -14.85 -9.98 9.80
CA ALA A 90 -15.43 -9.08 10.81
C ALA A 90 -15.54 -9.78 12.19
N SER A 91 -15.90 -11.08 12.21
CA SER A 91 -15.93 -11.88 13.45
C SER A 91 -14.54 -12.01 14.08
N ILE A 92 -13.53 -12.35 13.27
CA ILE A 92 -12.14 -12.44 13.74
C ILE A 92 -11.66 -11.06 14.23
N TYR A 93 -11.98 -9.99 13.51
CA TYR A 93 -11.65 -8.62 13.88
C TYR A 93 -12.15 -8.29 15.30
N ARG A 94 -13.45 -8.51 15.56
CA ARG A 94 -14.05 -8.25 16.90
C ARG A 94 -13.40 -9.10 18.00
N GLY A 95 -13.09 -10.36 17.68
CA GLY A 95 -12.42 -11.27 18.61
C GLY A 95 -10.98 -10.88 18.96
N SER A 96 -10.34 -10.07 18.12
CA SER A 96 -8.91 -9.71 18.24
C SER A 96 -8.64 -8.45 19.06
N LYS A 97 -9.60 -7.97 19.86
CA LYS A 97 -9.48 -6.70 20.61
C LYS A 97 -8.31 -6.67 21.59
N ASN A 98 -7.96 -7.82 22.18
CA ASN A 98 -6.89 -7.96 23.16
C ASN A 98 -5.63 -8.65 22.58
N ASP A 99 -5.61 -8.89 21.29
CA ASP A 99 -4.51 -9.51 20.57
C ASP A 99 -3.50 -8.46 20.07
N ASP A 100 -2.48 -8.92 19.34
CA ASP A 100 -1.56 -8.03 18.64
C ASP A 100 -2.32 -7.06 17.73
N PRO A 101 -2.17 -5.74 17.89
CA PRO A 101 -2.92 -4.73 17.12
C PRO A 101 -2.77 -4.90 15.60
N ARG A 102 -1.64 -5.44 15.14
CA ARG A 102 -1.38 -5.69 13.70
C ARG A 102 -2.43 -6.59 13.07
N ILE A 103 -3.03 -7.50 13.84
CA ILE A 103 -4.13 -8.34 13.35
C ILE A 103 -5.29 -7.45 12.88
N ARG A 104 -5.74 -6.51 13.72
CA ARG A 104 -6.84 -5.59 13.37
C ARG A 104 -6.46 -4.64 12.24
N GLN A 105 -5.21 -4.16 12.22
CA GLN A 105 -4.70 -3.31 11.15
C GLN A 105 -4.84 -4.00 9.78
N TYR A 106 -4.29 -5.21 9.64
CA TYR A 106 -4.36 -5.93 8.37
C TYR A 106 -5.77 -6.43 8.03
N LEU A 107 -6.56 -6.83 9.02
CA LEU A 107 -7.96 -7.21 8.79
C LEU A 107 -8.82 -6.01 8.36
N SER A 108 -8.51 -4.78 8.80
CA SER A 108 -9.15 -3.56 8.25
C SER A 108 -8.89 -3.44 6.76
N MET A 109 -7.65 -3.64 6.30
CA MET A 109 -7.32 -3.63 4.86
C MET A 109 -8.08 -4.73 4.11
N VAL A 110 -8.15 -5.94 4.68
CA VAL A 110 -8.93 -7.05 4.08
C VAL A 110 -10.39 -6.67 3.92
N LEU A 111 -11.01 -6.07 4.94
CA LEU A 111 -12.42 -5.61 4.90
C LEU A 111 -12.63 -4.53 3.83
N GLY A 112 -11.71 -3.57 3.71
CA GLY A 112 -11.73 -2.56 2.63
C GLY A 112 -11.65 -3.22 1.25
N THR A 113 -10.70 -4.16 1.06
CA THR A 113 -10.51 -4.87 -0.22
C THR A 113 -11.70 -5.77 -0.59
N ILE A 114 -12.38 -6.39 0.38
CA ILE A 114 -13.63 -7.14 0.15
C ILE A 114 -14.68 -6.21 -0.47
N GLY A 115 -14.76 -4.96 -0.04
CA GLY A 115 -15.63 -3.94 -0.60
C GLY A 115 -17.12 -4.14 -0.27
N ASP A 116 -17.43 -4.83 0.83
CA ASP A 116 -18.80 -5.04 1.30
C ASP A 116 -19.15 -4.04 2.41
N HIS A 117 -20.18 -3.21 2.18
CA HIS A 117 -20.61 -2.19 3.15
C HIS A 117 -21.07 -2.74 4.50
N ARG A 118 -21.33 -4.04 4.61
CA ARG A 118 -21.59 -4.70 5.91
C ARG A 118 -20.39 -4.60 6.88
N ALA A 119 -19.19 -4.36 6.37
CA ALA A 119 -18.00 -4.10 7.18
C ALA A 119 -17.98 -2.69 7.80
N THR A 120 -18.77 -1.74 7.31
CA THR A 120 -18.75 -0.35 7.79
C THR A 120 -18.93 -0.26 9.30
N PRO A 121 -19.88 -0.93 9.97
CA PRO A 121 -20.04 -0.81 11.43
C PRO A 121 -18.81 -1.23 12.23
N VAL A 122 -18.16 -2.33 11.87
CA VAL A 122 -16.96 -2.81 12.60
C VAL A 122 -15.77 -1.88 12.38
N LEU A 123 -15.62 -1.28 11.21
CA LEU A 123 -14.57 -0.31 10.93
C LEU A 123 -14.83 1.04 11.63
N LEU A 124 -16.10 1.43 11.79
CA LEU A 124 -16.47 2.61 12.57
C LEU A 124 -16.15 2.43 14.07
N GLU A 125 -16.35 1.22 14.62
CA GLU A 125 -15.92 0.90 15.98
C GLU A 125 -14.40 1.07 16.13
N ALA A 126 -13.63 0.67 15.11
CA ALA A 126 -12.18 0.78 15.07
C ALA A 126 -11.64 2.21 15.14
N LEU A 127 -12.43 3.21 14.78
CA LEU A 127 -12.04 4.63 14.91
C LEU A 127 -11.85 5.06 16.37
N ASN A 128 -12.33 4.26 17.34
CA ASN A 128 -12.11 4.49 18.76
C ASN A 128 -11.00 3.60 19.35
N ASP A 129 -10.21 2.92 18.51
CA ASP A 129 -9.14 2.06 19.01
C ASP A 129 -8.04 2.88 19.71
N ARG A 130 -7.39 2.26 20.72
CA ARG A 130 -6.29 2.90 21.46
C ARG A 130 -5.08 3.13 20.58
N GLU A 131 -4.83 2.18 19.65
CA GLU A 131 -3.69 2.21 18.76
C GLU A 131 -3.99 3.14 17.59
N THR A 132 -3.16 4.17 17.43
CA THR A 132 -3.29 5.15 16.34
C THR A 132 -3.28 4.49 14.97
N GLU A 133 -2.38 3.53 14.76
CA GLU A 133 -2.29 2.78 13.50
C GLU A 133 -3.58 2.03 13.19
N THR A 134 -4.25 1.45 14.18
CA THR A 134 -5.54 0.76 13.96
C THR A 134 -6.60 1.75 13.48
N ARG A 135 -6.66 2.97 14.05
CA ARG A 135 -7.56 4.03 13.58
C ARG A 135 -7.25 4.44 12.14
N ILE A 136 -5.95 4.57 11.80
CA ILE A 136 -5.49 4.91 10.45
C ILE A 136 -5.92 3.83 9.45
N TYR A 137 -5.67 2.56 9.73
CA TYR A 137 -6.05 1.47 8.84
C TYR A 137 -7.56 1.36 8.67
N ALA A 138 -8.34 1.64 9.72
CA ALA A 138 -9.80 1.68 9.63
C ALA A 138 -10.29 2.82 8.72
N LEU A 139 -9.68 4.02 8.81
CA LEU A 139 -9.99 5.16 7.93
C LEU A 139 -9.68 4.82 6.46
N LEU A 140 -8.52 4.21 6.18
CA LEU A 140 -8.16 3.80 4.82
C LEU A 140 -9.18 2.80 4.27
N ALA A 141 -9.57 1.81 5.07
CA ALA A 141 -10.57 0.80 4.70
C ALA A 141 -11.96 1.43 4.45
N LEU A 142 -12.39 2.36 5.29
CA LEU A 142 -13.66 3.11 5.09
C LEU A 142 -13.63 3.95 3.80
N GLY A 143 -12.50 4.59 3.51
CA GLY A 143 -12.29 5.31 2.24
C GLY A 143 -12.38 4.38 1.04
N GLU A 144 -11.81 3.17 1.12
CA GLU A 144 -11.87 2.16 0.05
C GLU A 144 -13.27 1.58 -0.14
N LEU A 145 -14.03 1.39 0.94
CA LEU A 145 -15.44 0.97 0.89
C LEU A 145 -16.34 1.98 0.19
N LYS A 146 -16.02 3.27 0.28
CA LYS A 146 -16.82 4.38 -0.29
C LYS A 146 -18.27 4.39 0.20
N ASP A 147 -18.50 4.00 1.46
CA ASP A 147 -19.81 4.01 2.06
C ASP A 147 -20.13 5.38 2.68
N PRO A 148 -21.10 6.15 2.15
CA PRO A 148 -21.46 7.46 2.70
C PRO A 148 -21.91 7.42 4.17
N ALA A 149 -22.40 6.27 4.66
CA ALA A 149 -22.77 6.10 6.06
C ALA A 149 -21.60 6.30 7.04
N ALA A 150 -20.35 6.17 6.54
CA ALA A 150 -19.16 6.40 7.36
C ALA A 150 -18.82 7.90 7.57
N VAL A 151 -19.28 8.79 6.69
CA VAL A 151 -18.88 10.20 6.66
C VAL A 151 -19.03 10.90 8.00
N PRO A 152 -20.15 10.81 8.75
CA PRO A 152 -20.29 11.53 10.02
C PRO A 152 -19.18 11.20 11.03
N ARG A 153 -18.82 9.93 11.15
CA ARG A 153 -17.77 9.49 12.08
C ARG A 153 -16.37 9.82 11.58
N MET A 154 -16.15 9.86 10.27
CA MET A 154 -14.88 10.28 9.68
C MET A 154 -14.67 11.79 9.82
N VAL A 155 -15.74 12.59 9.81
CA VAL A 155 -15.70 14.02 10.15
C VAL A 155 -15.23 14.25 11.60
N GLU A 156 -15.61 13.39 12.54
CA GLU A 156 -15.08 13.41 13.91
C GLU A 156 -13.58 13.06 13.91
N ALA A 157 -13.16 12.02 13.17
CA ALA A 157 -11.76 11.63 13.07
C ALA A 157 -10.86 12.70 12.39
N ALA A 158 -11.43 13.55 11.53
CA ALA A 158 -10.73 14.70 10.96
C ALA A 158 -10.36 15.78 12.02
N ARG A 159 -10.82 15.62 13.27
CA ARG A 159 -10.49 16.48 14.41
C ARG A 159 -9.67 15.75 15.49
N ASP A 160 -9.15 14.54 15.19
CA ASP A 160 -8.34 13.76 16.14
C ASP A 160 -7.11 14.56 16.62
N GLY A 161 -6.66 14.27 17.83
CA GLY A 161 -5.43 14.86 18.39
C GLY A 161 -4.18 14.50 17.57
N ASP A 162 -4.15 13.28 17.02
CA ASP A 162 -3.06 12.77 16.20
C ASP A 162 -3.15 13.29 14.76
N LYS A 163 -2.03 13.85 14.26
CA LYS A 163 -1.95 14.45 12.92
C LYS A 163 -2.12 13.41 11.78
N ASP A 164 -1.66 12.18 12.00
CA ASP A 164 -1.70 11.15 10.96
C ASP A 164 -3.11 10.56 10.84
N VAL A 165 -3.86 10.52 11.93
CA VAL A 165 -5.31 10.22 11.91
C VAL A 165 -6.06 11.31 11.15
N ARG A 166 -5.85 12.62 11.48
CA ARG A 166 -6.51 13.72 10.77
C ARG A 166 -6.20 13.71 9.28
N LYS A 167 -4.90 13.56 8.92
CA LYS A 167 -4.45 13.48 7.53
C LYS A 167 -5.17 12.36 6.78
N THR A 168 -5.23 11.16 7.38
CA THR A 168 -5.88 10.00 6.77
C THR A 168 -7.39 10.17 6.68
N ALA A 169 -8.03 10.81 7.67
CA ALA A 169 -9.45 11.11 7.61
C ALA A 169 -9.79 12.03 6.42
N PHE A 170 -9.01 13.08 6.18
CA PHE A 170 -9.22 13.95 5.01
C PHE A 170 -9.02 13.22 3.68
N PHE A 171 -7.97 12.40 3.59
CA PHE A 171 -7.76 11.54 2.43
C PHE A 171 -8.97 10.62 2.16
N ALA A 172 -9.40 9.89 3.18
CA ALA A 172 -10.48 8.92 3.05
C ALA A 172 -11.85 9.57 2.78
N LEU A 173 -12.12 10.76 3.32
CA LEU A 173 -13.30 11.56 2.97
C LEU A 173 -13.30 11.96 1.48
N GLY A 174 -12.13 12.30 0.94
CA GLY A 174 -11.96 12.53 -0.50
C GLY A 174 -12.30 11.30 -1.33
N GLU A 175 -11.84 10.10 -0.91
CA GLU A 175 -12.10 8.84 -1.61
C GLU A 175 -13.59 8.45 -1.62
N ILE A 176 -14.32 8.71 -0.53
CA ILE A 176 -15.79 8.50 -0.47
C ILE A 176 -16.50 9.45 -1.44
N HIS A 177 -16.00 10.67 -1.58
CA HIS A 177 -16.53 11.69 -2.46
C HIS A 177 -18.01 12.05 -2.19
N ASP A 178 -18.38 12.13 -0.91
CA ASP A 178 -19.72 12.56 -0.49
C ASP A 178 -19.75 14.08 -0.26
N PRO A 179 -20.71 14.83 -0.87
CA PRO A 179 -20.78 16.28 -0.74
C PRO A 179 -20.92 16.78 0.71
N SER A 180 -21.44 15.97 1.63
CA SER A 180 -21.56 16.35 3.05
C SER A 180 -20.20 16.51 3.75
N ALA A 181 -19.10 16.01 3.15
CA ALA A 181 -17.76 16.19 3.64
C ALA A 181 -17.14 17.57 3.29
N VAL A 182 -17.71 18.33 2.36
CA VAL A 182 -17.08 19.54 1.81
C VAL A 182 -16.74 20.56 2.91
N ASP A 183 -17.64 20.82 3.84
CA ASP A 183 -17.40 21.82 4.90
C ASP A 183 -16.24 21.42 5.81
N VAL A 184 -16.10 20.14 6.17
CA VAL A 184 -14.96 19.69 6.97
C VAL A 184 -13.67 19.71 6.16
N LEU A 185 -13.70 19.37 4.86
CA LEU A 185 -12.54 19.49 3.98
C LEU A 185 -12.05 20.93 3.89
N VAL A 186 -12.95 21.90 3.81
CA VAL A 186 -12.60 23.33 3.85
C VAL A 186 -11.96 23.70 5.17
N SER A 187 -12.50 23.24 6.30
CA SER A 187 -11.87 23.52 7.61
C SER A 187 -10.45 22.93 7.73
N GLY A 188 -10.20 21.80 7.05
CA GLY A 188 -8.89 21.17 7.00
C GLY A 188 -7.81 21.98 6.28
N LEU A 189 -8.20 22.97 5.44
CA LEU A 189 -7.24 23.88 4.78
C LEU A 189 -6.49 24.77 5.78
N GLU A 190 -7.00 24.94 7.00
CA GLU A 190 -6.43 25.76 8.06
C GLU A 190 -5.70 24.93 9.14
N ASP A 191 -5.56 23.61 8.96
CA ASP A 191 -4.84 22.77 9.94
C ASP A 191 -3.41 23.26 10.16
N ARG A 192 -2.97 23.18 11.43
CA ARG A 192 -1.60 23.59 11.82
C ARG A 192 -0.50 22.78 11.10
N VAL A 193 -0.78 21.53 10.68
CA VAL A 193 0.18 20.63 10.04
C VAL A 193 0.02 20.69 8.53
N ALA A 194 1.11 20.91 7.79
CA ALA A 194 1.09 21.09 6.34
C ALA A 194 0.52 19.86 5.61
N ASP A 195 0.94 18.66 6.00
CA ASP A 195 0.45 17.41 5.39
C ASP A 195 -1.06 17.23 5.53
N VAL A 196 -1.62 17.68 6.67
CA VAL A 196 -3.07 17.64 6.89
C VAL A 196 -3.77 18.63 5.96
N ARG A 197 -3.28 19.88 5.85
CA ARG A 197 -3.81 20.87 4.91
C ARG A 197 -3.78 20.37 3.47
N TRP A 198 -2.67 19.74 3.07
CA TRP A 198 -2.52 19.22 1.70
C TRP A 198 -3.51 18.11 1.39
N ASN A 199 -3.70 17.15 2.31
CA ASN A 199 -4.68 16.08 2.11
C ASN A 199 -6.11 16.63 2.04
N ALA A 200 -6.46 17.60 2.87
CA ALA A 200 -7.74 18.31 2.80
C ALA A 200 -7.90 19.03 1.45
N ALA A 201 -6.86 19.72 0.97
CA ALA A 201 -6.89 20.42 -0.32
C ALA A 201 -6.97 19.45 -1.51
N ILE A 202 -6.24 18.34 -1.47
CA ILE A 202 -6.31 17.29 -2.51
C ILE A 202 -7.72 16.70 -2.56
N ALA A 203 -8.29 16.36 -1.40
CA ALA A 203 -9.64 15.84 -1.30
C ALA A 203 -10.67 16.85 -1.84
N LEU A 204 -10.55 18.13 -1.44
CA LEU A 204 -11.45 19.19 -1.89
C LEU A 204 -11.34 19.47 -3.41
N ALA A 205 -10.16 19.30 -3.98
CA ALA A 205 -9.96 19.43 -5.43
C ALA A 205 -10.72 18.35 -6.23
N GLN A 206 -10.98 17.18 -5.65
CA GLN A 206 -11.83 16.16 -6.29
C GLN A 206 -13.26 16.65 -6.48
N PHE A 207 -13.74 17.56 -5.60
CA PHE A 207 -15.03 18.23 -5.76
C PHE A 207 -14.98 19.45 -6.69
N SER A 208 -13.84 19.69 -7.35
CA SER A 208 -13.59 20.88 -8.19
C SER A 208 -13.75 22.21 -7.41
N ASP A 209 -13.55 22.18 -6.10
CA ASP A 209 -13.69 23.36 -5.25
C ASP A 209 -12.41 24.19 -5.22
N ARG A 210 -12.47 25.37 -5.83
CA ARG A 210 -11.30 26.25 -5.99
C ARG A 210 -10.73 26.82 -4.69
N ARG A 211 -11.43 26.69 -3.55
CA ARG A 211 -10.88 27.04 -2.23
C ARG A 211 -9.62 26.26 -1.88
N ALA A 212 -9.42 25.08 -2.47
CA ALA A 212 -8.19 24.29 -2.34
C ALA A 212 -6.96 24.93 -3.03
N ALA A 213 -7.15 25.77 -4.05
CA ALA A 213 -6.08 26.25 -4.90
C ALA A 213 -4.92 26.96 -4.17
N PRO A 214 -5.15 27.86 -3.20
CA PRO A 214 -4.07 28.51 -2.46
C PRO A 214 -3.18 27.51 -1.71
N VAL A 215 -3.78 26.50 -1.08
CA VAL A 215 -3.05 25.45 -0.33
C VAL A 215 -2.28 24.54 -1.28
N LEU A 216 -2.90 24.09 -2.37
CA LEU A 216 -2.21 23.26 -3.39
C LEU A 216 -1.03 24.00 -4.02
N ARG A 217 -1.13 25.32 -4.21
CA ARG A 217 -0.03 26.13 -4.72
C ARG A 217 1.18 26.12 -3.79
N THR A 218 1.00 25.99 -2.48
CA THR A 218 2.13 25.89 -1.53
C THR A 218 2.97 24.63 -1.75
N MET A 219 2.37 23.54 -2.29
CA MET A 219 3.10 22.33 -2.65
C MET A 219 4.05 22.53 -3.84
N LEU A 220 3.84 23.58 -4.66
CA LEU A 220 4.67 23.91 -5.82
C LEU A 220 5.83 24.88 -5.48
N ASP A 221 5.98 25.26 -4.21
CA ASP A 221 7.00 26.19 -3.77
C ASP A 221 8.03 25.53 -2.86
N ARG A 222 9.22 25.27 -3.41
CA ARG A 222 10.34 24.71 -2.64
C ARG A 222 10.73 25.51 -1.43
N THR A 223 10.54 26.85 -1.46
CA THR A 223 10.88 27.70 -0.31
C THR A 223 9.91 27.49 0.84
N MET A 224 8.66 27.21 0.55
CA MET A 224 7.66 26.84 1.55
C MET A 224 7.92 25.41 2.09
N LEU A 225 8.22 24.47 1.21
CA LEU A 225 8.55 23.10 1.60
C LEU A 225 9.82 23.03 2.47
N ALA A 226 10.81 23.87 2.19
CA ALA A 226 12.04 23.95 2.98
C ALA A 226 11.84 24.43 4.43
N ARG A 227 10.71 25.09 4.72
CA ARG A 227 10.36 25.56 6.07
C ARG A 227 9.65 24.51 6.91
N ILE A 228 9.27 23.37 6.32
CA ILE A 228 8.61 22.29 7.06
C ILE A 228 9.68 21.51 7.80
N PRO A 229 9.63 21.44 9.15
CA PRO A 229 10.58 20.71 9.95
C PRO A 229 10.61 19.24 9.54
N ASP A 230 11.81 18.64 9.56
CA ASP A 230 12.08 17.22 9.36
C ASP A 230 11.62 16.63 8.00
N MET A 231 11.19 17.48 7.06
CA MET A 231 10.81 17.05 5.73
C MET A 231 12.05 16.79 4.87
N ARG A 232 12.29 15.52 4.53
CA ARG A 232 13.41 15.08 3.70
C ARG A 232 13.25 15.55 2.24
N GLU A 233 14.36 15.58 1.50
CA GLU A 233 14.33 16.07 0.11
C GLU A 233 13.47 15.22 -0.82
N ASP A 234 13.48 13.89 -0.65
CA ASP A 234 12.60 12.98 -1.37
C ASP A 234 11.11 13.28 -1.12
N GLN A 235 10.74 13.58 0.11
CA GLN A 235 9.37 13.96 0.47
C GLN A 235 8.96 15.32 -0.13
N LYS A 236 9.89 16.29 -0.23
CA LYS A 236 9.63 17.57 -0.90
C LYS A 236 9.38 17.37 -2.39
N GLU A 237 10.18 16.52 -3.03
CA GLU A 237 9.99 16.17 -4.44
C GLU A 237 8.63 15.50 -4.66
N ASP A 238 8.24 14.55 -3.80
CA ASP A 238 6.94 13.89 -3.89
C ASP A 238 5.79 14.89 -3.72
N ALA A 239 5.88 15.81 -2.76
CA ALA A 239 4.89 16.87 -2.57
C ALA A 239 4.75 17.76 -3.82
N LEU A 240 5.88 18.18 -4.42
CA LEU A 240 5.89 18.94 -5.68
C LEU A 240 5.18 18.17 -6.79
N ILE A 241 5.51 16.88 -6.98
CA ILE A 241 4.93 16.03 -8.04
C ILE A 241 3.43 15.85 -7.84
N VAL A 242 2.98 15.62 -6.60
CA VAL A 242 1.55 15.54 -6.28
C VAL A 242 0.87 16.88 -6.54
N GLY A 243 1.46 17.99 -6.10
CA GLY A 243 0.95 19.34 -6.38
C GLY A 243 0.81 19.61 -7.89
N MET A 244 1.83 19.25 -8.68
CA MET A 244 1.79 19.39 -10.16
C MET A 244 0.76 18.46 -10.82
N THR A 245 0.34 17.40 -10.16
CA THR A 245 -0.70 16.50 -10.67
C THR A 245 -2.10 17.03 -10.38
N VAL A 246 -2.31 17.65 -9.21
CA VAL A 246 -3.64 18.05 -8.72
C VAL A 246 -3.98 19.49 -9.05
N TYR A 247 -3.06 20.44 -8.79
CA TYR A 247 -3.29 21.88 -8.97
C TYR A 247 -3.73 22.26 -10.39
N PRO A 248 -3.07 21.78 -11.47
CA PRO A 248 -3.48 22.09 -12.83
C PRO A 248 -4.87 21.58 -13.19
N LYS A 249 -5.30 20.45 -12.62
CA LYS A 249 -6.66 19.92 -12.86
C LYS A 249 -7.72 20.83 -12.29
N LEU A 250 -7.40 21.55 -11.19
CA LEU A 250 -8.33 22.44 -10.52
C LEU A 250 -8.39 23.83 -11.17
N VAL A 251 -7.23 24.40 -11.56
CA VAL A 251 -7.14 25.78 -12.02
C VAL A 251 -6.90 25.92 -13.54
N GLY A 252 -6.65 24.81 -14.25
CA GLY A 252 -6.40 24.82 -15.68
C GLY A 252 -5.15 25.59 -16.08
N ALA A 253 -5.26 26.42 -17.11
CA ALA A 253 -4.15 27.19 -17.66
C ALA A 253 -3.48 28.16 -16.68
N GLU A 254 -4.15 28.53 -15.59
CA GLU A 254 -3.58 29.39 -14.53
C GLU A 254 -2.35 28.76 -13.86
N ALA A 255 -2.20 27.43 -13.92
CA ALA A 255 -1.04 26.73 -13.38
C ALA A 255 0.24 26.87 -14.23
N ARG A 256 0.10 27.31 -15.49
CA ARG A 256 1.20 27.34 -16.47
C ARG A 256 2.46 28.05 -15.98
N PRO A 257 2.40 29.28 -15.42
CA PRO A 257 3.61 30.00 -15.00
C PRO A 257 4.43 29.26 -13.94
N GLU A 258 3.77 28.64 -12.96
CA GLU A 258 4.42 27.84 -11.93
C GLU A 258 5.08 26.59 -12.53
N LEU A 259 4.37 25.90 -13.41
CA LEU A 259 4.90 24.68 -14.06
C LEU A 259 6.09 24.99 -14.97
N GLU A 260 6.08 26.09 -15.74
CA GLU A 260 7.19 26.54 -16.58
C GLU A 260 8.41 26.88 -15.74
N ARG A 261 8.23 27.60 -14.64
CA ARG A 261 9.29 27.90 -13.68
C ARG A 261 9.91 26.62 -13.12
N ILE A 262 9.10 25.66 -12.67
CA ILE A 262 9.60 24.39 -12.13
C ILE A 262 10.31 23.58 -13.21
N ALA A 263 9.75 23.48 -14.42
CA ALA A 263 10.32 22.73 -15.53
C ALA A 263 11.70 23.23 -15.96
N THR A 264 12.00 24.52 -15.76
CA THR A 264 13.26 25.14 -16.17
C THR A 264 14.28 25.25 -15.05
N SER A 265 13.87 25.52 -13.80
CA SER A 265 14.78 25.95 -12.73
C SER A 265 14.83 25.00 -11.52
N ASP A 266 14.00 23.97 -11.45
CA ASP A 266 14.06 23.06 -10.31
C ASP A 266 15.37 22.25 -10.30
N PRO A 267 16.05 22.07 -9.16
CA PRO A 267 17.31 21.33 -9.08
C PRO A 267 17.15 19.85 -9.43
N SER A 268 16.00 19.24 -9.14
CA SER A 268 15.73 17.82 -9.39
C SER A 268 15.29 17.59 -10.84
N LEU A 269 15.99 16.69 -11.53
CA LEU A 269 15.60 16.25 -12.88
C LEU A 269 14.21 15.59 -12.88
N ARG A 270 13.93 14.76 -11.86
CA ARG A 270 12.64 14.08 -11.67
C ARG A 270 11.49 15.09 -11.58
N VAL A 271 11.68 16.17 -10.84
CA VAL A 271 10.68 17.23 -10.68
C VAL A 271 10.51 18.03 -11.97
N ARG A 272 11.61 18.39 -12.67
CA ARG A 272 11.54 19.08 -13.97
C ARG A 272 10.78 18.26 -15.02
N ASP A 273 11.00 16.94 -15.06
CA ASP A 273 10.31 16.08 -16.03
C ASP A 273 8.82 15.92 -15.69
N ALA A 274 8.46 15.82 -14.42
CA ALA A 274 7.06 15.85 -13.99
C ALA A 274 6.36 17.18 -14.37
N ALA A 275 7.05 18.32 -14.22
CA ALA A 275 6.52 19.62 -14.63
C ALA A 275 6.28 19.70 -16.14
N LYS A 276 7.20 19.18 -16.97
CA LYS A 276 7.01 19.09 -18.44
C LYS A 276 5.81 18.23 -18.82
N GLN A 277 5.62 17.10 -18.14
CA GLN A 277 4.45 16.24 -18.36
C GLN A 277 3.15 16.95 -17.99
N ALA A 278 3.12 17.65 -16.84
CA ALA A 278 1.97 18.45 -16.43
C ALA A 278 1.65 19.57 -17.43
N LEU A 279 2.67 20.28 -17.96
CA LEU A 279 2.51 21.28 -19.02
C LEU A 279 1.94 20.70 -20.32
N ALA A 280 2.39 19.50 -20.70
CA ALA A 280 1.88 18.83 -21.89
C ALA A 280 0.39 18.45 -21.74
N ALA A 281 -0.05 18.12 -20.53
CA ALA A 281 -1.44 17.78 -20.21
C ALA A 281 -2.38 19.02 -20.18
N LEU A 282 -1.83 20.25 -20.09
CA LEU A 282 -2.60 21.52 -20.16
C LEU A 282 -2.92 22.01 -21.58
N ARG A 283 -2.55 21.26 -22.61
CA ARG A 283 -2.75 21.65 -24.01
C ARG A 283 -4.16 21.37 -24.52
#